data_ad3b6fca94cb21fa5810dea614b60127
#
_entry.id   ad3b6fca94cb21fa5810dea614b60127
#
_cell.length_a   1.000
_cell.length_b   1.000
_cell.length_c   1.000
_cell.angle_alpha   90.00
_cell.angle_beta   90.00
_cell.angle_gamma   90.00
#
_symmetry.space_group_name_H-M   'P 1'
#
loop_
_entity.id
_entity.type
_entity.pdbx_description
1 polymer ?
#
loop_
_entity_poly.entity_id
_entity_poly.type
_entity_poly.pdbx_seq_one_letter_code
_entity_poly.pdbx_strand_id
1 'polypeptide(L)'
;MASALGARAIVISSSNEKLARAKALGGSILINYRDTPDWDVALMKATDGEGASHILELGGPGTYDRSLRSVASGGKIVQIGVLTGFGPKPDLARLQWENADIIGVTVGSGEHFAAMNHFLTDNAIHPIVDRVYGFDEAPEAFAHLRSGSHFGKIVVKL
;
A
#
# COMPACT_ATOMS: atom_id res chain seq x y z
N MET A 1 -8.26 3.45 7.55
CA MET A 1 -8.00 4.89 7.23
C MET A 1 -8.66 5.29 5.90
N ALA A 2 -8.26 4.74 4.74
CA ALA A 2 -8.86 5.16 3.45
C ALA A 2 -10.40 5.12 3.45
N SER A 3 -10.99 4.03 3.91
CA SER A 3 -12.45 3.89 4.02
C SER A 3 -13.10 4.90 4.98
N ALA A 4 -12.42 5.25 6.09
CA ALA A 4 -12.91 6.27 7.02
C ALA A 4 -12.85 7.69 6.44
N LEU A 5 -12.02 7.90 5.40
CA LEU A 5 -11.99 9.13 4.60
C LEU A 5 -12.96 9.10 3.41
N GLY A 6 -13.82 8.07 3.31
CA GLY A 6 -14.76 7.90 2.20
C GLY A 6 -14.13 7.40 0.91
N ALA A 7 -12.85 7.02 0.91
CA ALA A 7 -12.19 6.51 -0.28
C ALA A 7 -12.55 5.04 -0.55
N ARG A 8 -12.69 4.68 -1.82
CA ARG A 8 -12.83 3.31 -2.30
C ARG A 8 -11.43 2.68 -2.35
N ALA A 9 -11.09 1.84 -1.37
CA ALA A 9 -9.76 1.26 -1.24
C ALA A 9 -9.57 0.07 -2.19
N ILE A 10 -8.59 0.14 -3.09
CA ILE A 10 -8.14 -0.95 -3.94
C ILE A 10 -6.91 -1.57 -3.26
N VAL A 11 -6.94 -2.88 -3.01
CA VAL A 11 -5.87 -3.59 -2.32
C VAL A 11 -5.28 -4.66 -3.24
N ILE A 12 -3.97 -4.62 -3.41
CA ILE A 12 -3.22 -5.57 -4.23
C ILE A 12 -2.35 -6.43 -3.30
N SER A 13 -2.38 -7.74 -3.45
CA SER A 13 -1.58 -8.67 -2.64
C SER A 13 -1.23 -9.93 -3.43
N SER A 14 -0.29 -10.72 -2.94
CA SER A 14 0.05 -12.05 -3.45
C SER A 14 -0.72 -13.19 -2.76
N SER A 15 -1.60 -12.88 -1.80
CA SER A 15 -2.27 -13.87 -0.95
C SER A 15 -3.76 -13.58 -0.86
N ASN A 16 -4.57 -14.55 -1.25
CA ASN A 16 -6.03 -14.47 -1.14
C ASN A 16 -6.49 -14.39 0.32
N GLU A 17 -5.77 -15.03 1.25
CA GLU A 17 -6.03 -14.92 2.68
C GLU A 17 -5.85 -13.47 3.17
N LYS A 18 -4.73 -12.84 2.80
CA LYS A 18 -4.48 -11.42 3.16
C LYS A 18 -5.52 -10.50 2.52
N LEU A 19 -5.95 -10.78 1.29
CA LEU A 19 -7.02 -10.02 0.63
C LEU A 19 -8.36 -10.18 1.35
N ALA A 20 -8.70 -11.38 1.82
CA ALA A 20 -9.92 -11.61 2.61
C ALA A 20 -9.90 -10.78 3.92
N ARG A 21 -8.76 -10.75 4.61
CA ARG A 21 -8.56 -9.89 5.79
C ARG A 21 -8.67 -8.40 5.45
N ALA A 22 -8.08 -7.98 4.33
CA ALA A 22 -8.18 -6.60 3.85
C ALA A 22 -9.63 -6.21 3.52
N LYS A 23 -10.42 -7.14 2.96
CA LYS A 23 -11.86 -6.94 2.71
C LYS A 23 -12.62 -6.64 4.01
N ALA A 24 -12.36 -7.42 5.06
CA ALA A 24 -12.99 -7.22 6.36
C ALA A 24 -12.62 -5.85 6.99
N LEU A 25 -11.50 -5.26 6.59
CA LEU A 25 -11.04 -3.93 7.01
C LEU A 25 -11.48 -2.78 6.09
N GLY A 26 -12.38 -3.04 5.13
CA GLY A 26 -12.93 -2.04 4.23
C GLY A 26 -12.27 -1.95 2.86
N GLY A 27 -11.47 -2.96 2.46
CA GLY A 27 -11.01 -3.10 1.08
C GLY A 27 -12.18 -3.32 0.13
N SER A 28 -12.34 -2.46 -0.87
CA SER A 28 -13.49 -2.48 -1.79
C SER A 28 -13.22 -3.32 -3.03
N ILE A 29 -12.01 -3.20 -3.60
CA ILE A 29 -11.55 -3.95 -4.77
C ILE A 29 -10.29 -4.69 -4.36
N LEU A 30 -10.24 -5.98 -4.67
CA LEU A 30 -9.15 -6.86 -4.23
C LEU A 30 -8.55 -7.54 -5.45
N ILE A 31 -7.24 -7.42 -5.64
CA ILE A 31 -6.53 -7.99 -6.78
C ILE A 31 -5.37 -8.84 -6.27
N ASN A 32 -5.38 -10.13 -6.58
CA ASN A 32 -4.23 -10.98 -6.37
C ASN A 32 -3.32 -10.92 -7.59
N TYR A 33 -2.15 -10.28 -7.46
CA TYR A 33 -1.23 -10.09 -8.58
C TYR A 33 -0.53 -11.39 -9.02
N ARG A 34 -0.59 -12.46 -8.25
CA ARG A 34 -0.12 -13.79 -8.70
C ARG A 34 -1.10 -14.45 -9.64
N ASP A 35 -2.40 -14.31 -9.37
CA ASP A 35 -3.48 -14.87 -10.20
C ASP A 35 -3.77 -13.93 -11.37
N THR A 36 -3.54 -12.63 -11.22
CA THR A 36 -3.76 -11.58 -12.21
C THR A 36 -2.48 -10.73 -12.34
N PRO A 37 -1.46 -11.24 -13.08
CA PRO A 37 -0.19 -10.50 -13.24
C PRO A 37 -0.36 -9.12 -13.86
N ASP A 38 -1.35 -8.93 -14.72
CA ASP A 38 -1.72 -7.63 -15.31
C ASP A 38 -2.74 -6.89 -14.41
N TRP A 39 -2.35 -6.72 -13.14
CA TRP A 39 -3.18 -6.11 -12.11
C TRP A 39 -3.56 -4.65 -12.43
N ASP A 40 -2.72 -3.93 -13.17
CA ASP A 40 -2.99 -2.58 -13.69
C ASP A 40 -4.20 -2.59 -14.64
N VAL A 41 -4.27 -3.54 -15.57
CA VAL A 41 -5.43 -3.72 -16.46
C VAL A 41 -6.70 -4.08 -15.67
N ALA A 42 -6.56 -4.97 -14.68
CA ALA A 42 -7.66 -5.34 -13.81
C ALA A 42 -8.16 -4.14 -12.97
N LEU A 43 -7.25 -3.28 -12.49
CA LEU A 43 -7.58 -2.06 -11.77
C LEU A 43 -8.33 -1.09 -12.67
N MET A 44 -7.82 -0.82 -13.87
CA MET A 44 -8.48 0.05 -14.86
C MET A 44 -9.90 -0.43 -15.16
N LYS A 45 -10.07 -1.74 -15.37
CA LYS A 45 -11.40 -2.35 -15.59
C LYS A 45 -12.32 -2.16 -14.37
N ALA A 46 -11.81 -2.35 -13.15
CA ALA A 46 -12.59 -2.23 -11.92
C ALA A 46 -12.94 -0.78 -11.54
N THR A 47 -12.34 0.18 -12.23
CA THR A 47 -12.59 1.62 -12.10
C THR A 47 -13.23 2.23 -13.35
N ASP A 48 -13.79 1.40 -14.23
CA ASP A 48 -14.45 1.83 -15.48
C ASP A 48 -13.54 2.69 -16.38
N GLY A 49 -12.22 2.47 -16.30
CA GLY A 49 -11.20 3.19 -17.06
C GLY A 49 -10.70 4.48 -16.40
N GLU A 50 -11.22 4.86 -15.25
CA GLU A 50 -10.81 6.09 -14.55
C GLU A 50 -9.43 5.97 -13.89
N GLY A 51 -9.06 4.78 -13.42
CA GLY A 51 -7.82 4.57 -12.66
C GLY A 51 -7.92 4.95 -11.19
N ALA A 52 -6.80 4.89 -10.48
CA ALA A 52 -6.71 5.22 -9.07
C ALA A 52 -6.27 6.69 -8.87
N SER A 53 -7.05 7.48 -8.14
CA SER A 53 -6.70 8.88 -7.83
C SER A 53 -5.45 9.00 -6.96
N HIS A 54 -5.18 8.00 -6.09
CA HIS A 54 -4.00 7.95 -5.24
C HIS A 54 -3.44 6.53 -5.23
N ILE A 55 -2.14 6.40 -5.47
CA ILE A 55 -1.42 5.13 -5.40
C ILE A 55 -0.34 5.25 -4.32
N LEU A 56 -0.35 4.33 -3.36
CA LEU A 56 0.72 4.18 -2.38
C LEU A 56 1.76 3.21 -2.97
N GLU A 57 2.85 3.75 -3.52
CA GLU A 57 3.88 2.98 -4.22
C GLU A 57 4.97 2.52 -3.25
N LEU A 58 5.01 1.21 -3.01
CA LEU A 58 5.95 0.56 -2.09
C LEU A 58 6.94 -0.34 -2.82
N GLY A 59 6.57 -0.82 -4.01
CA GLY A 59 7.36 -1.81 -4.75
C GLY A 59 8.59 -1.21 -5.41
N GLY A 60 8.47 -0.03 -6.00
CA GLY A 60 9.55 0.59 -6.75
C GLY A 60 9.62 0.11 -8.19
N PRO A 61 10.84 -0.14 -8.75
CA PRO A 61 11.03 -0.43 -10.17
C PRO A 61 10.17 -1.58 -10.72
N GLY A 62 9.89 -2.59 -9.92
CA GLY A 62 9.06 -3.71 -10.33
C GLY A 62 7.58 -3.39 -10.50
N THR A 63 7.13 -2.23 -10.04
CA THR A 63 5.71 -1.81 -10.06
C THR A 63 5.46 -0.46 -10.70
N TYR A 64 6.48 0.40 -10.88
CA TYR A 64 6.32 1.77 -11.38
C TYR A 64 5.51 1.88 -12.68
N ASP A 65 5.85 1.09 -13.69
CA ASP A 65 5.18 1.18 -14.99
C ASP A 65 3.71 0.78 -14.91
N ARG A 66 3.38 -0.16 -14.03
CA ARG A 66 2.00 -0.56 -13.77
C ARG A 66 1.24 0.51 -12.98
N SER A 67 1.88 1.10 -11.98
CA SER A 67 1.33 2.23 -11.24
C SER A 67 1.03 3.42 -12.17
N LEU A 68 1.96 3.74 -13.08
CA LEU A 68 1.75 4.77 -14.10
C LEU A 68 0.64 4.45 -15.09
N ARG A 69 0.41 3.15 -15.42
CA ARG A 69 -0.70 2.74 -16.29
C ARG A 69 -2.06 2.71 -15.60
N SER A 70 -2.07 2.76 -14.27
CA SER A 70 -3.29 2.64 -13.48
C SER A 70 -3.63 3.87 -12.62
N VAL A 71 -2.81 4.91 -12.69
CA VAL A 71 -3.13 6.20 -12.06
C VAL A 71 -4.19 6.92 -12.90
N ALA A 72 -5.13 7.58 -12.23
CA ALA A 72 -6.11 8.44 -12.88
C ALA A 72 -5.47 9.71 -13.43
N SER A 73 -6.05 10.31 -14.45
CA SER A 73 -5.63 11.63 -14.94
C SER A 73 -5.69 12.66 -13.78
N GLY A 74 -4.59 13.39 -13.57
CA GLY A 74 -4.40 14.29 -12.43
C GLY A 74 -4.20 13.59 -11.09
N GLY A 75 -4.01 12.26 -11.08
CA GLY A 75 -3.82 11.47 -9.87
C GLY A 75 -2.43 11.59 -9.26
N LYS A 76 -2.23 10.95 -8.13
CA LYS A 76 -0.99 11.03 -7.34
C LYS A 76 -0.41 9.65 -7.06
N ILE A 77 0.88 9.48 -7.36
CA ILE A 77 1.66 8.31 -6.97
C ILE A 77 2.56 8.73 -5.81
N VAL A 78 2.28 8.23 -4.61
CA VAL A 78 3.05 8.50 -3.41
C VAL A 78 4.14 7.44 -3.29
N GLN A 79 5.37 7.83 -3.61
CA GLN A 79 6.56 6.97 -3.57
C GLN A 79 7.05 6.85 -2.14
N ILE A 80 6.82 5.68 -1.53
CA ILE A 80 7.15 5.40 -0.12
C ILE A 80 8.28 4.37 -0.01
N GLY A 81 8.29 3.36 -0.89
CA GLY A 81 9.24 2.26 -0.80
C GLY A 81 9.85 1.85 -2.13
N VAL A 82 10.91 1.05 -2.06
CA VAL A 82 11.65 0.49 -3.19
C VAL A 82 11.94 -0.99 -2.95
N LEU A 83 10.91 -1.75 -2.58
CA LEU A 83 11.05 -3.16 -2.17
C LEU A 83 11.68 -4.06 -3.25
N THR A 84 11.57 -3.68 -4.52
CA THR A 84 12.17 -4.42 -5.64
C THR A 84 13.53 -3.87 -6.08
N GLY A 85 14.10 -2.90 -5.35
CA GLY A 85 15.42 -2.32 -5.63
C GLY A 85 15.38 -0.89 -6.16
N PHE A 86 16.47 -0.44 -6.81
CA PHE A 86 16.68 0.96 -7.19
C PHE A 86 16.77 1.21 -8.71
N GLY A 87 16.47 0.27 -9.54
CA GLY A 87 16.49 0.46 -10.99
C GLY A 87 15.48 -0.45 -11.64
N PRO A 88 15.09 -0.34 -12.93
CA PRO A 88 15.26 0.82 -13.81
C PRO A 88 14.35 2.01 -13.42
N LYS A 89 14.54 3.13 -14.14
CA LYS A 89 13.71 4.34 -13.95
C LYS A 89 12.33 4.12 -14.57
N PRO A 90 11.26 4.75 -14.01
CA PRO A 90 9.92 4.69 -14.60
C PRO A 90 9.84 5.44 -15.94
N ASP A 91 8.87 5.05 -16.77
CA ASP A 91 8.54 5.78 -17.99
C ASP A 91 7.79 7.08 -17.66
N LEU A 92 8.53 8.18 -17.64
CA LEU A 92 7.98 9.50 -17.31
C LEU A 92 7.10 10.08 -18.42
N ALA A 93 7.15 9.55 -19.65
CA ALA A 93 6.23 9.99 -20.71
C ALA A 93 4.78 9.69 -20.31
N ARG A 94 4.54 8.56 -19.69
CA ARG A 94 3.22 8.22 -19.17
C ARG A 94 2.75 9.17 -18.06
N LEU A 95 3.65 9.57 -17.16
CA LEU A 95 3.35 10.55 -16.12
C LEU A 95 2.84 11.88 -16.73
N GLN A 96 3.53 12.36 -17.77
CA GLN A 96 3.14 13.57 -18.49
C GLN A 96 1.77 13.40 -19.17
N TRP A 97 1.53 12.26 -19.79
CA TRP A 97 0.28 11.96 -20.47
C TRP A 97 -0.93 12.01 -19.54
N GLU A 98 -0.78 11.45 -18.33
CA GLU A 98 -1.84 11.43 -17.33
C GLU A 98 -1.93 12.74 -16.52
N ASN A 99 -1.04 13.71 -16.71
CA ASN A 99 -0.93 14.90 -15.85
C ASN A 99 -0.84 14.53 -14.35
N ALA A 100 -0.22 13.41 -14.05
CA ALA A 100 -0.14 12.88 -12.69
C ALA A 100 1.11 13.37 -11.96
N ASP A 101 1.08 13.33 -10.63
CA ASP A 101 2.21 13.66 -9.76
C ASP A 101 2.90 12.39 -9.23
N ILE A 102 4.24 12.43 -9.08
CA ILE A 102 4.98 11.51 -8.22
C ILE A 102 5.51 12.30 -7.02
N ILE A 103 5.11 11.89 -5.82
CA ILE A 103 5.45 12.56 -4.56
C ILE A 103 6.29 11.63 -3.72
N GLY A 104 7.56 11.99 -3.45
CA GLY A 104 8.44 11.23 -2.55
C GLY A 104 8.07 11.47 -1.09
N VAL A 105 7.95 10.37 -0.32
CA VAL A 105 7.69 10.41 1.13
C VAL A 105 8.64 9.44 1.81
N THR A 106 9.47 9.96 2.72
CA THR A 106 10.38 9.15 3.52
C THR A 106 9.79 8.87 4.91
N VAL A 107 9.41 9.93 5.63
CA VAL A 107 8.89 9.86 6.99
C VAL A 107 7.90 11.00 7.25
N GLY A 108 7.21 10.95 8.38
CA GLY A 108 6.37 12.05 8.86
C GLY A 108 7.02 12.81 10.02
N SER A 109 6.55 14.03 10.29
CA SER A 109 6.91 14.81 11.46
C SER A 109 6.17 14.34 12.72
N GLY A 110 6.58 14.87 13.90
CA GLY A 110 5.84 14.67 15.15
C GLY A 110 4.39 15.16 15.06
N GLU A 111 4.15 16.26 14.35
CA GLU A 111 2.79 16.77 14.10
C GLU A 111 1.95 15.80 13.25
N HIS A 112 2.54 15.22 12.20
CA HIS A 112 1.86 14.20 11.39
C HIS A 112 1.51 12.97 12.23
N PHE A 113 2.40 12.54 13.14
CA PHE A 113 2.15 11.44 14.05
C PHE A 113 1.01 11.75 15.01
N ALA A 114 1.00 12.94 15.61
CA ALA A 114 -0.08 13.39 16.49
C ALA A 114 -1.43 13.45 15.75
N ALA A 115 -1.46 14.06 14.56
CA ALA A 115 -2.65 14.13 13.72
C ALA A 115 -3.16 12.75 13.32
N MET A 116 -2.27 11.82 12.99
CA MET A 116 -2.62 10.42 12.70
C MET A 116 -3.27 9.75 13.92
N ASN A 117 -2.71 9.93 15.12
CA ASN A 117 -3.26 9.36 16.36
C ASN A 117 -4.65 9.92 16.68
N HIS A 118 -4.88 11.22 16.52
CA HIS A 118 -6.21 11.81 16.65
C HIS A 118 -7.20 11.19 15.67
N PHE A 119 -6.82 11.11 14.40
CA PHE A 119 -7.67 10.50 13.38
C PHE A 119 -8.01 9.03 13.69
N LEU A 120 -7.05 8.24 14.15
CA LEU A 120 -7.27 6.85 14.53
C LEU A 120 -8.25 6.74 15.71
N THR A 121 -8.08 7.59 16.71
CA THR A 121 -8.95 7.64 17.90
C THR A 121 -10.37 8.03 17.53
N ASP A 122 -10.54 9.12 16.78
CA ASP A 122 -11.86 9.67 16.39
C ASP A 122 -12.66 8.68 15.52
N ASN A 123 -11.98 7.83 14.78
CA ASN A 123 -12.61 6.83 13.90
C ASN A 123 -12.60 5.42 14.49
N ALA A 124 -12.21 5.23 15.76
CA ALA A 124 -12.09 3.93 16.44
C ALA A 124 -11.27 2.91 15.62
N ILE A 125 -10.18 3.36 14.97
CA ILE A 125 -9.31 2.52 14.15
C ILE A 125 -8.15 2.03 15.01
N HIS A 126 -8.01 0.71 15.11
CA HIS A 126 -6.89 0.09 15.81
C HIS A 126 -5.88 -0.48 14.81
N PRO A 127 -4.57 -0.24 15.00
CA PRO A 127 -3.53 -0.90 14.22
C PRO A 127 -3.64 -2.42 14.33
N ILE A 128 -3.52 -3.11 13.22
CA ILE A 128 -3.52 -4.57 13.22
C ILE A 128 -2.17 -5.06 13.69
N VAL A 129 -2.14 -5.75 14.81
CA VAL A 129 -0.97 -6.46 15.32
C VAL A 129 -1.11 -7.93 14.95
N ASP A 130 -0.19 -8.43 14.14
CA ASP A 130 -0.17 -9.83 13.70
C ASP A 130 0.33 -10.73 14.83
N ARG A 131 1.47 -10.36 15.42
CA ARG A 131 2.08 -11.07 16.53
C ARG A 131 2.90 -10.17 17.45
N VAL A 132 2.87 -10.47 18.74
CA VAL A 132 3.73 -9.84 19.75
C VAL A 132 4.76 -10.88 20.18
N TYR A 133 6.01 -10.48 20.24
CA TYR A 133 7.16 -11.26 20.70
C TYR A 133 7.72 -10.62 21.98
N GLY A 134 8.29 -11.43 22.88
CA GLY A 134 9.12 -10.93 23.96
C GLY A 134 10.46 -10.38 23.45
N PHE A 135 11.17 -9.65 24.28
CA PHE A 135 12.48 -9.08 23.89
C PHE A 135 13.48 -10.16 23.49
N ASP A 136 13.52 -11.26 24.21
CA ASP A 136 14.42 -12.38 23.94
C ASP A 136 14.07 -13.14 22.65
N GLU A 137 12.85 -12.96 22.13
CA GLU A 137 12.37 -13.53 20.86
C GLU A 137 12.57 -12.56 19.66
N ALA A 138 13.34 -11.47 19.82
CA ALA A 138 13.56 -10.50 18.76
C ALA A 138 14.12 -11.14 17.45
N PRO A 139 15.05 -12.10 17.49
CA PRO A 139 15.51 -12.79 16.28
C PRO A 139 14.38 -13.46 15.50
N GLU A 140 13.45 -14.11 16.18
CA GLU A 140 12.26 -14.76 15.60
C GLU A 140 11.30 -13.74 15.00
N ALA A 141 11.13 -12.58 15.66
CA ALA A 141 10.33 -11.47 15.14
C ALA A 141 10.89 -10.95 13.80
N PHE A 142 12.22 -10.79 13.69
CA PHE A 142 12.88 -10.42 12.45
C PHE A 142 12.79 -11.52 11.38
N ALA A 143 12.89 -12.78 11.75
CA ALA A 143 12.69 -13.90 10.82
C ALA A 143 11.25 -13.91 10.28
N HIS A 144 10.26 -13.69 11.15
CA HIS A 144 8.85 -13.56 10.75
C HIS A 144 8.63 -12.36 9.82
N LEU A 145 9.22 -11.20 10.12
CA LEU A 145 9.15 -10.02 9.24
C LEU A 145 9.72 -10.34 7.85
N ARG A 146 10.89 -10.98 7.80
CA ARG A 146 11.59 -11.35 6.55
C ARG A 146 10.78 -12.34 5.71
N SER A 147 10.03 -13.24 6.34
CA SER A 147 9.20 -14.22 5.62
C SER A 147 8.07 -13.58 4.81
N GLY A 148 7.66 -12.35 5.17
CA GLY A 148 6.54 -11.65 4.54
C GLY A 148 5.17 -12.31 4.80
N SER A 149 5.09 -13.31 5.69
CA SER A 149 3.84 -14.02 5.99
C SER A 149 2.87 -13.22 6.86
N HIS A 150 3.38 -12.27 7.65
CA HIS A 150 2.59 -11.43 8.55
C HIS A 150 1.55 -10.56 7.83
N PHE A 151 0.51 -10.19 8.57
CA PHE A 151 -0.50 -9.22 8.13
C PHE A 151 -0.66 -8.11 9.18
N GLY A 152 -0.16 -6.94 8.89
CA GLY A 152 -0.13 -5.81 9.83
C GLY A 152 1.24 -5.64 10.47
N LYS A 153 1.29 -5.42 11.79
CA LYS A 153 2.51 -5.11 12.52
C LYS A 153 3.01 -6.29 13.34
N ILE A 154 4.31 -6.47 13.36
CA ILE A 154 5.01 -7.33 14.32
C ILE A 154 5.53 -6.44 15.43
N VAL A 155 5.29 -6.80 16.67
CA VAL A 155 5.67 -6.02 17.86
C VAL A 155 6.65 -6.83 18.70
N VAL A 156 7.71 -6.20 19.18
CA VAL A 156 8.58 -6.73 20.23
C VAL A 156 8.30 -5.93 21.51
N LYS A 157 7.94 -6.62 22.57
CA LYS A 157 7.63 -6.01 23.86
C LYS A 157 8.90 -5.99 24.72
N LEU A 158 9.24 -4.82 25.25
CA LEU A 158 10.32 -4.60 26.22
C LEU A 158 9.85 -4.95 27.63
#